data_e22683d1d4c13d3e9dc6cc27c145c46c
#
_entry.id   e22683d1d4c13d3e9dc6cc27c145c46c
#
_cell.length_a   1.000
_cell.length_b   1.000
_cell.length_c   1.000
_cell.angle_alpha   90.00
_cell.angle_beta   90.00
_cell.angle_gamma   90.00
#
_symmetry.space_group_name_H-M   'P 1'
#
loop_
_entity.id
_entity.type
_entity.pdbx_description
1 polymer ?
#
loop_
_entity_poly.entity_id
_entity_poly.type
_entity_poly.pdbx_seq_one_letter_code
_entity_poly.pdbx_strand_id
1 'polypeptide(L)'
;MLVVRKAKARALAEGIRERTKASLGLSITGIAGPSTLDGPDEGKPVGLIYIGLADEEDTQVKRFMIPGDRNRIRLWSTQHALEMLRHSLQ
;
A
#
# COMPACT_ATOMS: atom_id res chain seq x y z
N MET A 1 -4.37 -2.60 15.61
CA MET A 1 -4.16 -3.40 14.38
C MET A 1 -3.86 -2.52 13.17
N LEU A 2 -4.75 -1.58 12.81
CA LEU A 2 -4.52 -0.69 11.68
C LEU A 2 -3.28 0.19 11.85
N VAL A 3 -3.04 0.70 13.06
CA VAL A 3 -1.88 1.52 13.36
C VAL A 3 -0.58 0.74 13.18
N VAL A 4 -0.57 -0.53 13.61
CA VAL A 4 0.62 -1.39 13.47
C VAL A 4 0.95 -1.64 12.01
N ARG A 5 -0.07 -1.85 11.17
CA ARG A 5 0.14 -2.10 9.74
C ARG A 5 0.63 -0.87 9.00
N LYS A 6 0.10 0.30 9.36
CA LYS A 6 0.58 1.56 8.81
C LYS A 6 2.04 1.79 9.17
N ALA A 7 2.39 1.55 10.43
CA ALA A 7 3.78 1.67 10.92
C ALA A 7 4.71 0.69 10.20
N LYS A 8 4.23 -0.53 9.93
CA LYS A 8 5.00 -1.55 9.21
C LYS A 8 5.28 -1.12 7.76
N ALA A 9 4.27 -0.60 7.07
CA ALA A 9 4.44 -0.11 5.70
C ALA A 9 5.47 1.03 5.65
N ARG A 10 5.40 1.94 6.61
CA ARG A 10 6.34 3.03 6.76
C ARG A 10 7.76 2.52 6.97
N ALA A 11 7.93 1.60 7.91
CA ALA A 11 9.25 1.03 8.25
C ALA A 11 9.85 0.28 7.07
N LEU A 12 9.04 -0.45 6.30
CA LEU A 12 9.51 -1.16 5.11
C LEU A 12 10.00 -0.21 4.03
N ALA A 13 9.24 0.85 3.76
CA ALA A 13 9.64 1.85 2.76
C ALA A 13 10.94 2.55 3.14
N GLU A 14 11.05 2.95 4.40
CA GLU A 14 12.25 3.60 4.92
C GLU A 14 13.44 2.64 4.93
N GLY A 15 13.23 1.38 5.33
CA GLY A 15 14.28 0.38 5.37
C GLY A 15 14.82 0.04 3.98
N ILE A 16 13.96 -0.05 2.98
CA ILE A 16 14.39 -0.30 1.61
C ILE A 16 15.23 0.87 1.09
N ARG A 17 14.77 2.09 1.34
CA ARG A 17 15.49 3.29 0.94
C ARG A 17 16.90 3.34 1.56
N GLU A 18 16.99 3.05 2.85
CA GLU A 18 18.26 3.08 3.57
C GLU A 18 19.22 1.99 3.09
N ARG A 19 18.74 0.76 2.95
CA ARG A 19 19.60 -0.37 2.56
C ARG A 19 20.13 -0.26 1.13
N THR A 20 19.33 0.29 0.23
CA THR A 20 19.75 0.45 -1.16
C THR A 20 20.40 1.81 -1.43
N LYS A 21 20.34 2.72 -0.47
CA LYS A 21 20.80 4.11 -0.61
C LYS A 21 20.11 4.81 -1.77
N ALA A 22 18.90 4.40 -2.06
CA ALA A 22 18.10 5.00 -3.12
C ALA A 22 17.48 6.31 -2.66
N SER A 23 17.11 7.15 -3.61
CA SER A 23 16.40 8.41 -3.32
C SER A 23 14.98 8.15 -2.84
N LEU A 24 14.37 7.06 -3.28
CA LEU A 24 13.00 6.70 -2.95
C LEU A 24 12.92 5.24 -2.51
N GLY A 25 12.06 4.97 -1.54
CA GLY A 25 11.72 3.61 -1.12
C GLY A 25 10.21 3.44 -1.19
N LEU A 26 9.77 2.36 -1.82
CA LEU A 26 8.35 2.05 -1.99
C LEU A 26 8.05 0.70 -1.37
N SER A 27 6.96 0.63 -0.59
CA SER A 27 6.50 -0.63 -0.02
C SER A 27 5.02 -0.82 -0.30
N ILE A 28 4.63 -2.07 -0.53
CA ILE A 28 3.22 -2.45 -0.65
C ILE A 28 2.99 -3.57 0.34
N THR A 29 2.12 -3.33 1.32
CA THR A 29 1.79 -4.30 2.36
C THR A 29 0.30 -4.56 2.29
N GLY A 30 -0.09 -5.82 2.15
CA GLY A 30 -1.49 -6.14 1.98
C GLY A 30 -1.94 -7.29 2.84
N ILE A 31 -3.23 -7.27 3.15
CA ILE A 31 -3.93 -8.43 3.67
C ILE A 31 -4.92 -8.84 2.59
N ALA A 32 -4.60 -9.94 1.93
CA ALA A 32 -5.59 -10.60 1.11
C ALA A 32 -6.31 -11.59 2.01
N GLY A 33 -7.47 -11.22 2.47
CA GLY A 33 -8.27 -12.11 3.29
C GLY A 33 -9.71 -12.07 2.83
N PRO A 34 -10.53 -13.03 3.28
CA PRO A 34 -11.95 -13.00 3.02
C PRO A 34 -12.63 -11.99 3.94
N SER A 35 -12.29 -10.72 3.84
CA SER A 35 -13.09 -9.71 4.49
C SER A 35 -14.25 -9.37 3.56
N THR A 36 -15.41 -9.23 4.14
CA THR A 36 -16.62 -8.87 3.40
C THR A 36 -16.91 -7.40 3.63
N LEU A 37 -17.29 -6.73 2.56
CA LEU A 37 -17.79 -5.37 2.65
C LEU A 37 -19.28 -5.44 3.01
N ASP A 38 -19.73 -4.47 3.79
CA ASP A 38 -21.15 -4.26 4.01
C ASP A 38 -21.74 -3.53 2.81
N GLY A 39 -23.01 -3.78 2.52
CA GLY A 39 -23.73 -3.11 1.45
C GLY A 39 -23.72 -3.89 0.13
N PRO A 40 -23.76 -3.19 -1.03
CA PRO A 40 -23.87 -3.86 -2.33
C PRO A 40 -22.77 -4.86 -2.65
N ASP A 41 -21.61 -4.68 -2.06
CA ASP A 41 -20.46 -5.55 -2.28
C ASP A 41 -20.28 -6.58 -1.16
N GLU A 42 -21.32 -6.75 -0.34
CA GLU A 42 -21.31 -7.72 0.75
C GLU A 42 -20.99 -9.12 0.25
N GLY A 43 -20.11 -9.81 0.98
CA GLY A 43 -19.70 -11.16 0.60
C GLY A 43 -18.58 -11.24 -0.41
N LYS A 44 -18.15 -10.11 -0.98
CA LYS A 44 -17.04 -10.09 -1.93
C LYS A 44 -15.70 -9.96 -1.21
N PRO A 45 -14.63 -10.61 -1.71
CA PRO A 45 -13.29 -10.45 -1.13
C PRO A 45 -12.83 -9.00 -1.20
N VAL A 46 -12.14 -8.56 -0.16
CA VAL A 46 -11.55 -7.22 -0.11
C VAL A 46 -10.10 -7.32 0.33
N GLY A 47 -9.23 -6.62 -0.39
CA GLY A 47 -7.84 -6.45 0.02
C GLY A 47 -7.67 -5.11 0.70
N LEU A 48 -7.08 -5.13 1.88
CA LEU A 48 -6.66 -3.91 2.58
C LEU A 48 -5.17 -3.74 2.32
N ILE A 49 -4.82 -2.64 1.65
CA ILE A 49 -3.47 -2.41 1.17
C ILE A 49 -2.93 -1.13 1.78
N TYR A 50 -1.70 -1.19 2.28
CA TYR A 50 -0.95 -0.02 2.72
C TYR A 50 0.23 0.17 1.79
N ILE A 51 0.37 1.37 1.25
CA ILE A 51 1.48 1.72 0.37
C ILE A 51 2.29 2.81 1.04
N GLY A 52 3.57 2.52 1.28
CA GLY A 52 4.51 3.47 1.86
C GLY A 52 5.46 4.00 0.80
N LEU A 53 5.70 5.29 0.80
CA LEU A 53 6.66 5.93 -0.09
C LEU A 53 7.55 6.85 0.76
N ALA A 54 8.83 6.50 0.84
CA ALA A 54 9.81 7.25 1.62
C ALA A 54 10.76 8.01 0.68
N ASP A 55 10.98 9.28 0.96
CA ASP A 55 12.02 10.07 0.31
C ASP A 55 13.00 10.61 1.36
N GLU A 56 13.86 11.51 0.97
CA GLU A 56 14.87 12.07 1.88
C GLU A 56 14.27 12.90 3.01
N GLU A 57 13.10 13.47 2.80
CA GLU A 57 12.49 14.40 3.74
C GLU A 57 11.36 13.77 4.56
N ASP A 58 10.58 12.88 3.95
CA ASP A 58 9.37 12.39 4.60
C ASP A 58 8.98 11.02 4.09
N THR A 59 8.09 10.37 4.82
CA THR A 59 7.49 9.09 4.44
C THR A 59 5.98 9.24 4.43
N GLN A 60 5.39 8.95 3.27
CA GLN A 60 3.95 8.98 3.08
C GLN A 60 3.41 7.56 3.11
N VAL A 61 2.30 7.34 3.82
CA VAL A 61 1.62 6.04 3.84
C VAL A 61 0.15 6.27 3.52
N LYS A 62 -0.35 5.55 2.54
CA LYS A 62 -1.76 5.59 2.16
C LYS A 62 -2.38 4.21 2.28
N ARG A 63 -3.65 4.18 2.65
CA ARG A 63 -4.44 2.98 2.80
C ARG A 63 -5.47 2.91 1.68
N PHE A 64 -5.61 1.73 1.11
CA PHE A 64 -6.60 1.47 0.05
C PHE A 64 -7.38 0.21 0.37
N MET A 65 -8.68 0.24 0.11
CA MET A 65 -9.53 -0.95 0.19
C MET A 65 -9.93 -1.30 -1.24
N ILE A 66 -9.45 -2.44 -1.72
CA ILE A 66 -9.64 -2.85 -3.11
C ILE A 66 -10.49 -4.12 -3.13
N PRO A 67 -11.74 -4.03 -3.64
CA PRO A 67 -12.57 -5.21 -3.78
C PRO A 67 -12.13 -6.05 -4.97
N GLY A 68 -12.32 -7.37 -4.87
CA GLY A 68 -12.03 -8.26 -5.96
C GLY A 68 -11.14 -9.43 -5.56
N ASP A 69 -10.75 -10.22 -6.55
CA ASP A 69 -9.85 -11.34 -6.34
C ASP A 69 -8.39 -10.89 -6.19
N ARG A 70 -7.51 -11.84 -5.95
CA ARG A 70 -6.08 -11.58 -5.73
C ARG A 70 -5.44 -10.85 -6.91
N ASN A 71 -5.78 -11.23 -8.14
CA ASN A 71 -5.20 -10.61 -9.33
C ASN A 71 -5.63 -9.16 -9.48
N ARG A 72 -6.89 -8.89 -9.20
CA ARG A 72 -7.43 -7.53 -9.25
C ARG A 72 -6.81 -6.65 -8.16
N ILE A 73 -6.68 -7.20 -6.95
CA ILE A 73 -6.06 -6.48 -5.83
C ILE A 73 -4.61 -6.14 -6.17
N ARG A 74 -3.88 -7.09 -6.75
CA ARG A 74 -2.48 -6.87 -7.14
C ARG A 74 -2.37 -5.78 -8.21
N LEU A 75 -3.23 -5.85 -9.23
CA LEU A 75 -3.23 -4.87 -10.33
C LEU A 75 -3.49 -3.46 -9.81
N TRP A 76 -4.56 -3.29 -9.03
CA TRP A 76 -4.93 -1.98 -8.52
C TRP A 76 -3.93 -1.46 -7.48
N SER A 77 -3.34 -2.33 -6.67
CA SER A 77 -2.27 -1.94 -5.74
C SER A 77 -1.08 -1.37 -6.50
N THR A 78 -0.69 -2.02 -7.60
CA THR A 78 0.40 -1.55 -8.44
C THR A 78 0.07 -0.19 -9.06
N GLN A 79 -1.14 -0.01 -9.54
CA GLN A 79 -1.59 1.25 -10.13
C GLN A 79 -1.54 2.38 -9.10
N HIS A 80 -2.03 2.14 -7.88
CA HIS A 80 -1.98 3.14 -6.82
C HIS A 80 -0.55 3.48 -6.42
N ALA A 81 0.34 2.48 -6.38
CA ALA A 81 1.74 2.70 -6.06
C ALA A 81 2.42 3.56 -7.12
N LEU A 82 2.17 3.27 -8.39
CA LEU A 82 2.71 4.06 -9.50
C LEU A 82 2.18 5.50 -9.48
N GLU A 83 0.93 5.68 -9.12
CA GLU A 83 0.32 7.00 -9.00
C GLU A 83 0.98 7.82 -7.89
N MET A 84 1.22 7.21 -6.73
CA MET A 84 1.93 7.87 -5.64
C MET A 84 3.34 8.27 -6.05
N LEU A 85 4.03 7.37 -6.75
CA LEU A 85 5.38 7.63 -7.23
C LEU A 85 5.38 8.78 -8.24
N ARG A 86 4.45 8.78 -9.18
CA ARG A 86 4.33 9.83 -10.17
C ARG A 86 4.12 11.20 -9.53
N HIS A 87 3.24 11.28 -8.54
CA HIS A 87 2.98 12.53 -7.81
C HIS A 87 4.22 13.01 -7.06
N SER A 88 5.01 12.12 -6.52
CA SER A 88 6.22 12.50 -5.78
C SER A 88 7.31 13.09 -6.68
N LEU A 89 7.26 12.80 -7.97
CA LEU A 89 8.24 13.26 -8.95
C LEU A 89 7.86 14.57 -9.63
N GLN A 90 6.70 15.11 -9.29
CA GLN A 90 6.25 16.38 -9.86
C GLN A 90 6.77 17.59 -9.09
#